data_275aa7240383aeb55441b94708a50eab
#
_entry.id   275aa7240383aeb55441b94708a50eab
#
_cell.length_a   1.000
_cell.length_b   1.000
_cell.length_c   1.000
_cell.angle_alpha   90.00
_cell.angle_beta   90.00
_cell.angle_gamma   90.00
#
_symmetry.space_group_name_H-M   'P 1'
#
loop_
_entity.id
_entity.type
_entity.pdbx_description
1 polymer ?
#
loop_
_entity_poly.entity_id
_entity_poly.type
_entity_poly.pdbx_seq_one_letter_code
_entity_poly.pdbx_strand_id
1 'polypeptide(L)'
;PEVQTLSLADPLYKQQQDLVDLAYQALADHRDPGDLALFQYRLKGDDSLFTVASRFNVPIDAIATLNGLEHAAGDLTGRTLLIPSQPGLFLAIDHPNELDRLLDAWRASLSDAPEGVHLMVARPEGTVSLMFYPGERFHPMERAFFLGILFRFPLPKAVLTSSFGIRANPFTGHPTFHAGIDLAAPTGTDVYAARDGTVVEIGHLDRIYGNFVRLDHGDGYQTVYGHLSEVLVTLHQKLLSGSILGRVGSTGMSTGPHLHFEIRRRGHPEDPVPLLPERR
;
A
#
# COMPACT_ATOMS: atom_id res chain seq x y z
N PRO A 1 -24.04 18.43 -4.12
CA PRO A 1 -23.84 19.39 -5.24
C PRO A 1 -22.62 19.02 -6.07
N GLU A 2 -22.64 19.25 -7.39
CA GLU A 2 -21.58 18.90 -8.32
C GLU A 2 -20.76 20.12 -8.72
N VAL A 3 -19.44 20.09 -8.43
CA VAL A 3 -18.48 21.11 -8.84
C VAL A 3 -18.17 20.93 -10.33
N GLN A 4 -18.36 21.97 -11.11
CA GLN A 4 -18.18 21.91 -12.57
C GLN A 4 -16.75 22.25 -13.00
N THR A 5 -16.10 23.17 -12.29
CA THR A 5 -14.74 23.60 -12.59
C THR A 5 -13.90 23.77 -11.31
N LEU A 6 -12.60 23.43 -11.38
CA LEU A 6 -11.66 23.62 -10.28
C LEU A 6 -11.11 25.05 -10.29
N SER A 7 -12.02 26.02 -10.11
CA SER A 7 -11.73 27.46 -10.14
C SER A 7 -12.56 28.17 -9.09
N LEU A 8 -12.00 29.20 -8.47
CA LEU A 8 -12.71 30.06 -7.51
C LEU A 8 -13.89 30.83 -8.13
N ALA A 9 -14.03 30.83 -9.45
CA ALA A 9 -15.20 31.32 -10.13
C ALA A 9 -16.41 30.34 -10.04
N ASP A 10 -16.18 29.07 -9.73
CA ASP A 10 -17.23 28.10 -9.45
C ASP A 10 -17.67 28.26 -7.99
N PRO A 11 -18.94 28.64 -7.71
CA PRO A 11 -19.40 28.90 -6.36
C PRO A 11 -19.30 27.69 -5.44
N LEU A 12 -19.52 26.47 -5.98
CA LEU A 12 -19.45 25.24 -5.17
C LEU A 12 -18.02 24.84 -4.84
N TYR A 13 -17.09 25.04 -5.79
CA TYR A 13 -15.66 24.85 -5.52
C TYR A 13 -15.17 25.83 -4.45
N LYS A 14 -15.54 27.12 -4.57
CA LYS A 14 -15.20 28.12 -3.56
C LYS A 14 -15.78 27.77 -2.19
N GLN A 15 -17.06 27.39 -2.13
CA GLN A 15 -17.72 26.98 -0.88
C GLN A 15 -17.00 25.80 -0.24
N GLN A 16 -16.60 24.80 -1.03
CA GLN A 16 -15.86 23.65 -0.52
C GLN A 16 -14.50 24.07 0.06
N GLN A 17 -13.75 24.96 -0.62
CA GLN A 17 -12.48 25.48 -0.12
C GLN A 17 -12.65 26.22 1.21
N ASP A 18 -13.65 27.13 1.29
CA ASP A 18 -13.93 27.90 2.50
C ASP A 18 -14.27 26.97 3.69
N LEU A 19 -15.05 25.91 3.46
CA LEU A 19 -15.40 24.91 4.49
C LEU A 19 -14.20 24.09 4.93
N VAL A 20 -13.35 23.68 4.00
CA VAL A 20 -12.12 22.90 4.32
C VAL A 20 -11.16 23.74 5.18
N ASP A 21 -10.97 25.01 4.84
CA ASP A 21 -10.11 25.90 5.61
C ASP A 21 -10.63 26.09 7.04
N LEU A 22 -11.96 26.27 7.20
CA LEU A 22 -12.60 26.34 8.51
C LEU A 22 -12.42 25.03 9.31
N ALA A 23 -12.57 23.88 8.66
CA ALA A 23 -12.38 22.58 9.30
C ALA A 23 -10.93 22.39 9.77
N TYR A 24 -9.94 22.75 8.96
CA TYR A 24 -8.54 22.69 9.40
C TYR A 24 -8.24 23.60 10.58
N GLN A 25 -8.79 24.83 10.59
CA GLN A 25 -8.64 25.74 11.72
C GLN A 25 -9.27 25.17 13.00
N ALA A 26 -10.49 24.63 12.89
CA ALA A 26 -11.18 24.04 14.04
C ALA A 26 -10.41 22.84 14.61
N LEU A 27 -9.91 21.95 13.75
CA LEU A 27 -9.11 20.79 14.17
C LEU A 27 -7.78 21.20 14.81
N ALA A 28 -7.10 22.24 14.28
CA ALA A 28 -5.87 22.77 14.86
C ALA A 28 -6.10 23.36 16.26
N ASP A 29 -7.28 23.95 16.49
CA ASP A 29 -7.69 24.52 17.77
C ASP A 29 -8.35 23.48 18.70
N HIS A 30 -8.38 22.20 18.36
CA HIS A 30 -9.08 21.13 19.07
C HIS A 30 -10.57 21.43 19.29
N ARG A 31 -11.21 22.08 18.30
CA ARG A 31 -12.64 22.37 18.29
C ARG A 31 -13.36 21.45 17.29
N ASP A 32 -14.67 21.33 17.48
CA ASP A 32 -15.53 20.64 16.54
C ASP A 32 -15.47 21.35 15.16
N PRO A 33 -15.13 20.65 14.06
CA PRO A 33 -15.10 21.23 12.72
C PRO A 33 -16.48 21.53 12.13
N GLY A 34 -17.58 21.19 12.83
CA GLY A 34 -18.96 21.43 12.40
C GLY A 34 -19.50 20.40 11.44
N ASP A 35 -20.53 20.75 10.68
CA ASP A 35 -21.22 19.83 9.78
C ASP A 35 -20.37 19.44 8.56
N LEU A 36 -20.32 18.15 8.28
CA LEU A 36 -19.68 17.61 7.09
C LEU A 36 -20.57 17.83 5.85
N ALA A 37 -20.05 18.54 4.86
CA ALA A 37 -20.67 18.65 3.54
C ALA A 37 -19.95 17.77 2.52
N LEU A 38 -20.70 17.15 1.61
CA LEU A 38 -20.18 16.33 0.53
C LEU A 38 -20.46 16.98 -0.82
N PHE A 39 -19.42 17.12 -1.64
CA PHE A 39 -19.50 17.62 -3.01
C PHE A 39 -19.22 16.49 -3.98
N GLN A 40 -19.64 16.65 -5.23
CA GLN A 40 -19.31 15.71 -6.30
C GLN A 40 -18.40 16.40 -7.30
N TYR A 41 -17.43 15.65 -7.81
CA TYR A 41 -16.59 16.10 -8.91
C TYR A 41 -16.36 14.98 -9.91
N ARG A 42 -16.62 15.24 -11.18
CA ARG A 42 -16.36 14.30 -12.27
C ARG A 42 -14.97 14.54 -12.83
N LEU A 43 -14.10 13.50 -12.74
CA LEU A 43 -12.72 13.56 -13.23
C LEU A 43 -12.67 13.80 -14.73
N LYS A 44 -11.80 14.70 -15.19
CA LYS A 44 -11.64 15.14 -16.58
C LYS A 44 -10.18 15.00 -17.01
N GLY A 45 -9.96 14.59 -18.25
CA GLY A 45 -8.63 14.56 -18.88
C GLY A 45 -7.60 13.83 -18.01
N ASP A 46 -6.55 14.55 -17.62
CA ASP A 46 -5.42 14.01 -16.86
C ASP A 46 -5.59 14.12 -15.32
N ASP A 47 -6.84 14.29 -14.84
CA ASP A 47 -7.08 14.32 -13.40
C ASP A 47 -6.73 12.95 -12.78
N SER A 48 -5.86 12.99 -11.78
CA SER A 48 -5.54 11.86 -10.91
C SER A 48 -6.12 12.10 -9.52
N LEU A 49 -6.25 11.04 -8.72
CA LEU A 49 -6.67 11.18 -7.33
C LEU A 49 -5.79 12.17 -6.55
N PHE A 50 -4.48 12.20 -6.85
CA PHE A 50 -3.51 13.12 -6.23
C PHE A 50 -3.74 14.58 -6.63
N THR A 51 -3.98 14.83 -7.93
CA THR A 51 -4.26 16.20 -8.41
C THR A 51 -5.57 16.73 -7.87
N VAL A 52 -6.59 15.88 -7.80
CA VAL A 52 -7.90 16.22 -7.22
C VAL A 52 -7.76 16.51 -5.72
N ALA A 53 -7.12 15.63 -4.95
CA ALA A 53 -6.87 15.84 -3.53
C ALA A 53 -6.13 17.16 -3.26
N SER A 54 -5.08 17.44 -4.02
CA SER A 54 -4.33 18.69 -3.91
C SER A 54 -5.17 19.92 -4.23
N ARG A 55 -5.98 19.88 -5.28
CA ARG A 55 -6.81 21.04 -5.69
C ARG A 55 -7.97 21.30 -4.73
N PHE A 56 -8.59 20.26 -4.21
CA PHE A 56 -9.65 20.40 -3.20
C PHE A 56 -9.12 20.63 -1.78
N ASN A 57 -7.79 20.68 -1.58
CA ASN A 57 -7.15 20.87 -0.27
C ASN A 57 -7.61 19.84 0.78
N VAL A 58 -7.90 18.61 0.34
CA VAL A 58 -8.27 17.51 1.25
C VAL A 58 -7.30 16.34 1.09
N PRO A 59 -7.07 15.57 2.17
CA PRO A 59 -6.21 14.41 2.09
C PRO A 59 -6.69 13.38 1.08
N ILE A 60 -5.76 12.74 0.40
CA ILE A 60 -6.05 11.59 -0.47
C ILE A 60 -6.80 10.50 0.29
N ASP A 61 -6.46 10.30 1.56
CA ASP A 61 -7.05 9.34 2.49
C ASP A 61 -8.58 9.56 2.62
N ALA A 62 -8.98 10.84 2.79
CA ALA A 62 -10.39 11.22 2.91
C ALA A 62 -11.18 10.94 1.63
N ILE A 63 -10.62 11.29 0.46
CA ILE A 63 -11.28 11.01 -0.82
C ILE A 63 -11.32 9.50 -1.08
N ALA A 64 -10.23 8.79 -0.82
CA ALA A 64 -10.14 7.35 -1.05
C ALA A 64 -11.18 6.57 -0.24
N THR A 65 -11.21 6.78 1.07
CA THR A 65 -12.11 6.06 1.98
C THR A 65 -13.56 6.45 1.77
N LEU A 66 -13.85 7.75 1.54
CA LEU A 66 -15.22 8.20 1.22
C LEU A 66 -15.76 7.54 -0.06
N ASN A 67 -14.92 7.23 -1.04
CA ASN A 67 -15.32 6.62 -2.31
C ASN A 67 -15.08 5.10 -2.38
N GLY A 68 -14.61 4.47 -1.31
CA GLY A 68 -14.34 3.03 -1.28
C GLY A 68 -13.23 2.59 -2.23
N LEU A 69 -12.23 3.45 -2.45
CA LEU A 69 -11.06 3.12 -3.27
C LEU A 69 -10.05 2.34 -2.44
N GLU A 70 -9.76 1.12 -2.83
CA GLU A 70 -8.78 0.27 -2.15
C GLU A 70 -7.33 0.63 -2.46
N HIS A 71 -7.08 1.16 -3.67
CA HIS A 71 -5.75 1.49 -4.17
C HIS A 71 -5.74 2.83 -4.89
N ALA A 72 -4.59 3.53 -4.83
CA ALA A 72 -4.38 4.78 -5.53
C ALA A 72 -4.24 4.59 -7.06
N ALA A 73 -3.79 3.40 -7.48
CA ALA A 73 -3.64 3.04 -8.89
C ALA A 73 -5.00 2.61 -9.47
N GLY A 74 -5.29 3.10 -10.67
CA GLY A 74 -6.50 2.76 -11.42
C GLY A 74 -6.90 3.91 -12.35
N ASP A 75 -7.54 3.56 -13.46
CA ASP A 75 -8.13 4.56 -14.34
C ASP A 75 -9.44 5.07 -13.71
N LEU A 76 -9.39 6.30 -13.23
CA LEU A 76 -10.54 7.00 -12.66
C LEU A 76 -11.19 7.97 -13.64
N THR A 77 -10.75 8.01 -14.90
CA THR A 77 -11.22 8.94 -15.93
C THR A 77 -12.74 8.85 -16.08
N GLY A 78 -13.41 9.99 -15.99
CA GLY A 78 -14.86 10.08 -16.10
C GLY A 78 -15.64 9.57 -14.89
N ARG A 79 -15.01 9.00 -13.85
CA ARG A 79 -15.70 8.70 -12.57
C ARG A 79 -16.09 9.99 -11.86
N THR A 80 -17.21 9.92 -11.17
CA THR A 80 -17.61 10.98 -10.24
C THR A 80 -17.18 10.57 -8.84
N LEU A 81 -16.35 11.41 -8.21
CA LEU A 81 -15.90 11.23 -6.83
C LEU A 81 -16.68 12.14 -5.88
N LEU A 82 -16.95 11.63 -4.70
CA LEU A 82 -17.40 12.41 -3.56
C LEU A 82 -16.19 13.09 -2.92
N ILE A 83 -16.30 14.39 -2.68
CA ILE A 83 -15.26 15.23 -2.10
C ILE A 83 -15.78 15.76 -0.77
N PRO A 84 -15.13 15.50 0.36
CA PRO A 84 -15.58 16.01 1.66
C PRO A 84 -15.16 17.46 1.86
N SER A 85 -15.90 18.16 2.73
CA SER A 85 -15.52 19.50 3.22
C SER A 85 -14.59 19.45 4.43
N GLN A 86 -14.23 18.26 4.91
CA GLN A 86 -13.39 18.07 6.10
C GLN A 86 -12.38 16.96 5.86
N PRO A 87 -11.14 17.09 6.39
CA PRO A 87 -10.21 15.97 6.43
C PRO A 87 -10.69 14.91 7.43
N GLY A 88 -10.47 13.64 7.12
CA GLY A 88 -10.83 12.52 7.99
C GLY A 88 -10.89 11.21 7.24
N LEU A 89 -11.18 10.12 7.94
CA LEU A 89 -11.35 8.78 7.37
C LEU A 89 -12.82 8.35 7.38
N PHE A 90 -13.24 7.63 6.35
CA PHE A 90 -14.59 7.09 6.17
C PHE A 90 -14.50 5.56 6.06
N LEU A 91 -14.91 4.85 7.10
CA LEU A 91 -14.83 3.38 7.14
C LEU A 91 -16.20 2.76 6.86
N ALA A 92 -16.26 1.83 5.92
CA ALA A 92 -17.49 1.12 5.60
C ALA A 92 -17.85 0.10 6.69
N ILE A 93 -19.11 0.13 7.16
CA ILE A 93 -19.59 -0.76 8.22
C ILE A 93 -20.06 -2.09 7.63
N ASP A 94 -20.85 -2.05 6.56
CA ASP A 94 -21.60 -3.21 6.06
C ASP A 94 -20.84 -4.03 5.01
N HIS A 95 -19.97 -3.40 4.22
CA HIS A 95 -19.21 -4.04 3.15
C HIS A 95 -17.74 -3.59 3.16
N PRO A 96 -16.98 -3.95 4.20
CA PRO A 96 -15.61 -3.51 4.32
C PRO A 96 -14.75 -4.13 3.22
N ASN A 97 -14.05 -3.29 2.48
CA ASN A 97 -12.98 -3.70 1.58
C ASN A 97 -11.71 -4.05 2.40
N GLU A 98 -10.62 -4.40 1.75
CA GLU A 98 -9.41 -4.79 2.48
C GLU A 98 -8.76 -3.61 3.21
N LEU A 99 -8.78 -2.42 2.62
CA LEU A 99 -8.29 -1.20 3.27
C LEU A 99 -9.12 -0.89 4.53
N ASP A 100 -10.45 -1.00 4.47
CA ASP A 100 -11.33 -0.81 5.62
C ASP A 100 -10.99 -1.80 6.76
N ARG A 101 -10.71 -3.07 6.43
CA ARG A 101 -10.30 -4.08 7.43
C ARG A 101 -8.96 -3.78 8.08
N LEU A 102 -7.99 -3.25 7.31
CA LEU A 102 -6.70 -2.82 7.86
C LEU A 102 -6.87 -1.65 8.82
N LEU A 103 -7.68 -0.65 8.44
CA LEU A 103 -8.01 0.50 9.27
C LEU A 103 -8.74 0.09 10.56
N ASP A 104 -9.71 -0.83 10.49
CA ASP A 104 -10.43 -1.35 11.66
C ASP A 104 -9.50 -2.12 12.60
N ALA A 105 -8.62 -2.97 12.05
CA ALA A 105 -7.66 -3.72 12.85
C ALA A 105 -6.67 -2.80 13.59
N TRP A 106 -6.18 -1.75 12.91
CA TRP A 106 -5.32 -0.75 13.53
C TRP A 106 -6.05 -0.01 14.65
N ARG A 107 -7.27 0.47 14.39
CA ARG A 107 -8.07 1.19 15.39
C ARG A 107 -8.40 0.35 16.61
N ALA A 108 -8.73 -0.92 16.41
CA ALA A 108 -8.97 -1.86 17.52
C ALA A 108 -7.72 -2.06 18.40
N SER A 109 -6.53 -1.73 17.92
CA SER A 109 -5.29 -1.79 18.67
C SER A 109 -5.01 -0.53 19.53
N LEU A 110 -5.75 0.56 19.31
CA LEU A 110 -5.59 1.81 20.06
C LEU A 110 -6.28 1.72 21.42
N SER A 111 -5.60 2.18 22.46
CA SER A 111 -6.19 2.27 23.82
C SER A 111 -7.21 3.39 23.96
N ASP A 112 -7.14 4.39 23.08
CA ASP A 112 -8.01 5.58 23.08
C ASP A 112 -8.42 5.88 21.62
N ALA A 113 -9.32 5.02 21.11
CA ALA A 113 -9.78 5.16 19.73
C ALA A 113 -10.73 6.37 19.62
N PRO A 114 -10.57 7.23 18.58
CA PRO A 114 -11.43 8.40 18.39
C PRO A 114 -12.89 7.96 18.16
N GLU A 115 -13.82 8.78 18.68
CA GLU A 115 -15.24 8.59 18.40
C GLU A 115 -15.55 8.94 16.95
N GLY A 116 -16.29 8.07 16.26
CA GLY A 116 -16.72 8.27 14.88
C GLY A 116 -18.17 8.74 14.80
N VAL A 117 -18.49 9.45 13.72
CA VAL A 117 -19.85 9.89 13.39
C VAL A 117 -20.43 8.93 12.35
N HIS A 118 -21.61 8.37 12.64
CA HIS A 118 -22.30 7.49 11.71
C HIS A 118 -22.97 8.29 10.57
N LEU A 119 -22.74 7.89 9.34
CA LEU A 119 -23.24 8.56 8.13
C LEU A 119 -23.86 7.54 7.17
N MET A 120 -24.94 7.93 6.53
CA MET A 120 -25.49 7.25 5.35
C MET A 120 -25.15 8.06 4.11
N VAL A 121 -24.30 7.50 3.25
CA VAL A 121 -23.77 8.19 2.07
C VAL A 121 -24.27 7.54 0.79
N ALA A 122 -24.90 8.33 -0.08
CA ALA A 122 -25.27 7.89 -1.42
C ALA A 122 -24.03 7.91 -2.34
N ARG A 123 -23.62 6.74 -2.82
CA ARG A 123 -22.61 6.54 -3.86
C ARG A 123 -23.27 6.12 -5.17
N PRO A 124 -22.59 6.19 -6.32
CA PRO A 124 -23.15 5.71 -7.59
C PRO A 124 -23.62 4.25 -7.55
N GLU A 125 -22.98 3.42 -6.74
CA GLU A 125 -23.27 1.99 -6.61
C GLU A 125 -24.42 1.69 -5.61
N GLY A 126 -24.86 2.69 -4.83
CA GLY A 126 -25.90 2.55 -3.81
C GLY A 126 -25.59 3.35 -2.54
N THR A 127 -26.48 3.25 -1.55
CA THR A 127 -26.29 3.89 -0.26
C THR A 127 -25.41 2.99 0.63
N VAL A 128 -24.36 3.57 1.21
CA VAL A 128 -23.43 2.87 2.12
C VAL A 128 -23.46 3.50 3.50
N SER A 129 -23.28 2.66 4.51
CA SER A 129 -23.16 3.04 5.92
C SER A 129 -21.68 3.22 6.26
N LEU A 130 -21.30 4.42 6.68
CA LEU A 130 -19.92 4.79 6.98
C LEU A 130 -19.79 5.32 8.40
N MET A 131 -18.65 5.04 9.03
CA MET A 131 -18.17 5.76 10.20
C MET A 131 -17.17 6.82 9.76
N PHE A 132 -17.45 8.09 10.04
CA PHE A 132 -16.54 9.21 9.76
C PHE A 132 -15.74 9.57 11.01
N TYR A 133 -14.44 9.70 10.85
CA TYR A 133 -13.48 10.07 11.88
C TYR A 133 -12.77 11.37 11.50
N PRO A 134 -13.24 12.52 12.02
CA PRO A 134 -12.68 13.83 11.69
C PRO A 134 -11.19 13.93 12.04
N GLY A 135 -10.39 14.50 11.15
CA GLY A 135 -8.96 14.73 11.35
C GLY A 135 -8.07 13.49 11.23
N GLU A 136 -8.64 12.28 11.28
CA GLU A 136 -7.87 11.04 11.16
C GLU A 136 -7.26 10.87 9.76
N ARG A 137 -6.12 10.17 9.72
CA ARG A 137 -5.32 9.95 8.51
C ARG A 137 -4.89 8.49 8.41
N PHE A 138 -4.53 8.06 7.22
CA PHE A 138 -3.84 6.78 7.08
C PHE A 138 -2.59 6.74 7.93
N HIS A 139 -2.46 5.71 8.74
CA HIS A 139 -1.17 5.32 9.32
C HIS A 139 -0.19 4.95 8.19
N PRO A 140 1.13 4.98 8.38
CA PRO A 140 2.10 4.66 7.33
C PRO A 140 1.85 3.34 6.61
N MET A 141 1.28 2.33 7.28
CA MET A 141 0.99 1.02 6.70
C MET A 141 -0.19 1.07 5.73
N GLU A 142 -1.34 1.63 6.15
CA GLU A 142 -2.50 1.78 5.28
C GLU A 142 -2.19 2.67 4.09
N ARG A 143 -1.38 3.70 4.32
CA ARG A 143 -0.90 4.57 3.24
C ARG A 143 -0.04 3.81 2.24
N ALA A 144 0.89 2.99 2.73
CA ALA A 144 1.73 2.15 1.87
C ALA A 144 0.90 1.12 1.09
N PHE A 145 -0.08 0.49 1.75
CA PHE A 145 -1.03 -0.42 1.10
C PHE A 145 -1.82 0.29 0.00
N PHE A 146 -2.44 1.43 0.33
CA PHE A 146 -3.23 2.22 -0.61
C PHE A 146 -2.41 2.70 -1.82
N LEU A 147 -1.16 3.09 -1.60
CA LEU A 147 -0.24 3.52 -2.66
C LEU A 147 0.37 2.36 -3.45
N GLY A 148 0.10 1.11 -3.08
CA GLY A 148 0.75 -0.06 -3.68
C GLY A 148 2.25 -0.17 -3.39
N ILE A 149 2.74 0.52 -2.33
CA ILE A 149 4.17 0.56 -1.96
C ILE A 149 4.39 -0.18 -0.63
N LEU A 150 3.75 -1.34 -0.48
CA LEU A 150 3.89 -2.14 0.76
C LEU A 150 5.32 -2.59 1.01
N PHE A 151 6.10 -2.75 -0.06
CA PHE A 151 7.47 -3.23 0.00
C PHE A 151 8.40 -2.34 -0.83
N ARG A 152 9.59 -2.08 -0.32
CA ARG A 152 10.63 -1.46 -1.13
C ARG A 152 11.33 -2.51 -1.99
N PHE A 153 11.95 -2.07 -3.06
CA PHE A 153 12.75 -2.94 -3.90
C PHE A 153 13.94 -3.51 -3.09
N PRO A 154 14.15 -4.85 -3.08
CA PRO A 154 15.18 -5.48 -2.24
C PRO A 154 16.61 -5.30 -2.78
N LEU A 155 16.78 -4.73 -3.99
CA LEU A 155 18.06 -4.46 -4.62
C LEU A 155 18.13 -3.02 -5.14
N PRO A 156 19.30 -2.35 -5.11
CA PRO A 156 19.45 -0.98 -5.59
C PRO A 156 19.31 -0.90 -7.12
N LYS A 157 19.84 -1.91 -7.82
CA LYS A 157 19.71 -2.09 -9.27
C LYS A 157 19.59 -3.59 -9.55
N ALA A 158 18.61 -3.98 -10.36
CA ALA A 158 18.46 -5.36 -10.81
C ALA A 158 17.62 -5.42 -12.08
N VAL A 159 17.75 -6.48 -12.84
CA VAL A 159 16.90 -6.78 -13.99
C VAL A 159 15.96 -7.91 -13.59
N LEU A 160 14.65 -7.74 -13.83
CA LEU A 160 13.68 -8.83 -13.67
C LEU A 160 13.95 -9.86 -14.78
N THR A 161 14.40 -11.05 -14.40
CA THR A 161 14.75 -12.11 -15.33
C THR A 161 13.74 -13.25 -15.36
N SER A 162 12.94 -13.40 -14.29
CA SER A 162 11.85 -14.36 -14.24
C SER A 162 10.69 -13.86 -13.39
N SER A 163 9.48 -13.97 -13.93
CA SER A 163 8.24 -13.54 -13.28
C SER A 163 7.66 -14.63 -12.39
N PHE A 164 6.76 -14.21 -11.51
CA PHE A 164 5.90 -15.06 -10.69
C PHE A 164 4.92 -15.87 -11.56
N GLY A 165 4.56 -17.07 -11.11
CA GLY A 165 3.53 -17.90 -11.72
C GLY A 165 4.07 -19.11 -12.50
N ILE A 166 3.25 -19.69 -13.35
CA ILE A 166 3.62 -20.89 -14.12
C ILE A 166 4.60 -20.52 -15.23
N ARG A 167 5.76 -21.16 -15.24
CA ARG A 167 6.79 -21.01 -16.29
C ARG A 167 7.50 -22.33 -16.57
N ALA A 168 8.23 -22.41 -17.66
CA ALA A 168 9.13 -23.52 -17.91
C ALA A 168 10.26 -23.56 -16.86
N ASN A 169 10.48 -24.72 -16.25
CA ASN A 169 11.59 -24.92 -15.34
C ASN A 169 12.92 -24.84 -16.12
N PRO A 170 13.88 -23.99 -15.72
CA PRO A 170 15.11 -23.78 -16.48
C PRO A 170 16.03 -25.01 -16.54
N PHE A 171 15.81 -26.02 -15.67
CA PHE A 171 16.60 -27.24 -15.61
C PHE A 171 15.95 -28.43 -16.33
N THR A 172 14.61 -28.49 -16.30
CA THR A 172 13.88 -29.66 -16.82
C THR A 172 13.01 -29.33 -18.04
N GLY A 173 12.75 -28.03 -18.31
CA GLY A 173 11.83 -27.59 -19.37
C GLY A 173 10.34 -27.79 -19.06
N HIS A 174 9.98 -28.54 -18.01
CA HIS A 174 8.59 -28.79 -17.65
C HIS A 174 7.94 -27.57 -16.99
N PRO A 175 6.62 -27.37 -17.12
CA PRO A 175 5.89 -26.35 -16.41
C PRO A 175 6.08 -26.50 -14.89
N THR A 176 6.45 -25.39 -14.22
CA THR A 176 6.59 -25.32 -12.77
C THR A 176 6.06 -23.98 -12.27
N PHE A 177 5.58 -23.96 -11.03
CA PHE A 177 5.14 -22.72 -10.38
C PHE A 177 6.34 -22.03 -9.75
N HIS A 178 6.55 -20.76 -10.09
CA HIS A 178 7.57 -19.88 -9.51
C HIS A 178 6.91 -19.02 -8.43
N ALA A 179 7.29 -19.23 -7.17
CA ALA A 179 6.65 -18.62 -6.01
C ALA A 179 7.08 -17.15 -5.75
N GLY A 180 7.94 -16.61 -6.61
CA GLY A 180 8.47 -15.26 -6.49
C GLY A 180 8.90 -14.67 -7.82
N ILE A 181 9.83 -13.74 -7.77
CA ILE A 181 10.50 -13.15 -8.92
C ILE A 181 12.01 -13.35 -8.80
N ASP A 182 12.69 -13.46 -9.94
CA ASP A 182 14.15 -13.51 -9.98
C ASP A 182 14.71 -12.17 -10.48
N LEU A 183 15.58 -11.59 -9.68
CA LEU A 183 16.20 -10.29 -9.88
C LEU A 183 17.71 -10.46 -10.11
N ALA A 184 18.14 -10.41 -11.37
CA ALA A 184 19.56 -10.54 -11.73
C ALA A 184 20.37 -9.33 -11.22
N ALA A 185 21.45 -9.63 -10.51
CA ALA A 185 22.44 -8.68 -10.04
C ALA A 185 23.78 -9.38 -9.81
N PRO A 186 24.92 -8.67 -9.85
CA PRO A 186 26.23 -9.26 -9.58
C PRO A 186 26.31 -9.92 -8.20
N THR A 187 27.03 -11.03 -8.10
CA THR A 187 27.35 -11.64 -6.80
C THR A 187 28.00 -10.62 -5.87
N GLY A 188 27.58 -10.62 -4.59
CA GLY A 188 28.07 -9.67 -3.60
C GLY A 188 27.29 -8.36 -3.52
N THR A 189 26.29 -8.12 -4.42
CA THR A 189 25.39 -6.96 -4.32
C THR A 189 24.61 -7.05 -3.01
N ASP A 190 24.52 -5.95 -2.25
CA ASP A 190 23.78 -5.90 -1.00
C ASP A 190 22.28 -6.12 -1.24
N VAL A 191 21.68 -6.98 -0.41
CA VAL A 191 20.26 -7.29 -0.39
C VAL A 191 19.63 -6.63 0.83
N TYR A 192 18.57 -5.86 0.60
CA TYR A 192 17.90 -5.06 1.61
C TYR A 192 16.56 -5.67 2.04
N ALA A 193 16.24 -5.54 3.33
CA ALA A 193 14.91 -5.85 3.83
C ALA A 193 13.87 -4.97 3.12
N ALA A 194 12.90 -5.61 2.47
CA ALA A 194 11.89 -4.91 1.68
C ALA A 194 10.87 -4.14 2.56
N ARG A 195 10.71 -4.53 3.82
CA ARG A 195 9.84 -3.91 4.82
C ARG A 195 10.41 -4.16 6.21
N ASP A 196 9.99 -3.36 7.21
CA ASP A 196 10.29 -3.62 8.63
C ASP A 196 9.83 -5.04 9.00
N GLY A 197 10.61 -5.75 9.78
CA GLY A 197 10.23 -7.11 10.17
C GLY A 197 11.23 -7.80 11.10
N THR A 198 10.90 -9.03 11.45
CA THR A 198 11.74 -9.90 12.28
C THR A 198 12.20 -11.10 11.46
N VAL A 199 13.47 -11.47 11.59
CA VAL A 199 14.03 -12.68 10.97
C VAL A 199 13.41 -13.90 11.63
N VAL A 200 12.60 -14.67 10.89
CA VAL A 200 11.92 -15.88 11.42
C VAL A 200 12.54 -17.17 10.92
N GLU A 201 13.35 -17.11 9.86
CA GLU A 201 14.06 -18.29 9.35
C GLU A 201 15.34 -17.88 8.62
N ILE A 202 16.39 -18.69 8.82
CA ILE A 202 17.64 -18.63 8.06
C ILE A 202 17.95 -20.05 7.62
N GLY A 203 18.08 -20.26 6.31
CA GLY A 203 18.50 -21.54 5.75
C GLY A 203 19.89 -21.45 5.15
N HIS A 204 20.64 -22.53 5.33
CA HIS A 204 21.98 -22.68 4.76
C HIS A 204 22.01 -23.89 3.84
N LEU A 205 22.47 -23.70 2.59
CA LEU A 205 22.61 -24.76 1.60
C LEU A 205 21.30 -25.55 1.33
N ASP A 206 20.15 -24.89 1.48
CA ASP A 206 18.88 -25.47 1.09
C ASP A 206 18.91 -25.87 -0.40
N ARG A 207 18.30 -26.98 -0.74
CA ARG A 207 18.35 -27.53 -2.09
C ARG A 207 17.74 -26.57 -3.12
N ILE A 208 16.67 -25.87 -2.74
CA ILE A 208 15.94 -24.95 -3.63
C ILE A 208 16.46 -23.51 -3.46
N TYR A 209 16.33 -22.96 -2.26
CA TYR A 209 16.67 -21.56 -1.97
C TYR A 209 18.16 -21.29 -1.75
N GLY A 210 18.99 -22.32 -1.55
CA GLY A 210 20.39 -22.14 -1.16
C GLY A 210 20.52 -21.52 0.23
N ASN A 211 21.33 -20.48 0.37
CA ASN A 211 21.29 -19.66 1.57
C ASN A 211 20.14 -18.67 1.43
N PHE A 212 19.29 -18.59 2.44
CA PHE A 212 18.14 -17.71 2.40
C PHE A 212 17.79 -17.13 3.77
N VAL A 213 17.05 -16.02 3.74
CA VAL A 213 16.45 -15.37 4.90
C VAL A 213 14.96 -15.24 4.68
N ARG A 214 14.13 -15.48 5.71
CA ARG A 214 12.71 -15.15 5.75
C ARG A 214 12.45 -14.13 6.84
N LEU A 215 11.75 -13.06 6.47
CA LEU A 215 11.27 -12.04 7.40
C LEU A 215 9.77 -12.18 7.60
N ASP A 216 9.31 -11.97 8.82
CA ASP A 216 7.91 -11.75 9.18
C ASP A 216 7.69 -10.25 9.40
N HIS A 217 6.69 -9.69 8.73
CA HIS A 217 6.38 -8.26 8.74
C HIS A 217 5.13 -7.93 9.57
N GLY A 218 4.53 -8.93 10.21
CA GLY A 218 3.18 -8.79 10.79
C GLY A 218 2.08 -8.85 9.72
N ASP A 219 0.83 -8.78 10.16
CA ASP A 219 -0.39 -8.80 9.33
C ASP A 219 -0.47 -9.96 8.33
N GLY A 220 0.27 -11.04 8.62
CA GLY A 220 0.38 -12.24 7.79
C GLY A 220 1.31 -12.12 6.59
N TYR A 221 2.05 -11.01 6.46
CA TYR A 221 3.03 -10.84 5.39
C TYR A 221 4.41 -11.36 5.77
N GLN A 222 5.03 -12.07 4.84
CA GLN A 222 6.42 -12.54 4.93
C GLN A 222 7.14 -12.28 3.60
N THR A 223 8.47 -12.11 3.67
CA THR A 223 9.33 -12.08 2.48
C THR A 223 10.42 -13.12 2.57
N VAL A 224 10.81 -13.69 1.44
CA VAL A 224 11.90 -14.66 1.31
C VAL A 224 12.95 -14.09 0.37
N TYR A 225 14.21 -14.22 0.76
CA TYR A 225 15.38 -13.77 0.02
C TYR A 225 16.30 -14.96 -0.19
N GLY A 226 16.29 -15.55 -1.38
CA GLY A 226 17.00 -16.78 -1.74
C GLY A 226 18.26 -16.56 -2.55
N HIS A 227 19.03 -17.63 -2.71
CA HIS A 227 20.28 -17.76 -3.48
C HIS A 227 21.42 -16.87 -2.98
N LEU A 228 21.39 -16.48 -1.69
CA LEU A 228 22.37 -15.58 -1.11
C LEU A 228 23.78 -16.20 -1.10
N SER A 229 24.79 -15.38 -1.39
CA SER A 229 26.20 -15.75 -1.15
C SER A 229 26.56 -15.64 0.33
N GLU A 230 25.96 -14.68 1.03
CA GLU A 230 26.22 -14.39 2.44
C GLU A 230 24.94 -13.94 3.14
N VAL A 231 24.70 -14.43 4.37
CA VAL A 231 23.66 -13.98 5.28
C VAL A 231 24.31 -13.11 6.35
N LEU A 232 23.84 -11.88 6.54
CA LEU A 232 24.43 -10.88 7.43
C LEU A 232 23.58 -10.60 8.69
N VAL A 233 22.54 -11.40 8.89
CA VAL A 233 21.58 -11.24 10.00
C VAL A 233 21.48 -12.52 10.82
N THR A 234 20.90 -12.41 12.00
CA THR A 234 20.67 -13.53 12.91
C THR A 234 19.17 -13.80 13.12
N LEU A 235 18.84 -15.02 13.51
CA LEU A 235 17.47 -15.40 13.84
C LEU A 235 16.90 -14.50 14.95
N HIS A 236 15.63 -14.06 14.79
CA HIS A 236 14.90 -13.14 15.67
C HIS A 236 15.42 -11.69 15.68
N GLN A 237 16.39 -11.35 14.81
CA GLN A 237 16.81 -9.97 14.65
C GLN A 237 15.67 -9.13 14.06
N LYS A 238 15.39 -7.96 14.65
CA LYS A 238 14.49 -6.96 14.08
C LYS A 238 15.23 -6.09 13.07
N LEU A 239 14.65 -5.92 11.90
CA LEU A 239 15.22 -5.12 10.81
C LEU A 239 14.24 -4.02 10.44
N LEU A 240 14.78 -2.85 10.13
CA LEU A 240 14.03 -1.78 9.47
C LEU A 240 14.08 -1.99 7.95
N SER A 241 13.08 -1.49 7.24
CA SER A 241 13.07 -1.42 5.79
C SER A 241 14.35 -0.76 5.28
N GLY A 242 15.06 -1.44 4.37
CA GLY A 242 16.35 -0.98 3.87
C GLY A 242 17.57 -1.38 4.69
N SER A 243 17.42 -2.14 5.76
CA SER A 243 18.56 -2.79 6.42
C SER A 243 19.15 -3.84 5.50
N ILE A 244 20.48 -3.94 5.44
CA ILE A 244 21.18 -5.00 4.68
C ILE A 244 20.99 -6.31 5.44
N LEU A 245 20.49 -7.36 4.74
CA LEU A 245 20.26 -8.68 5.34
C LEU A 245 21.16 -9.77 4.76
N GLY A 246 21.79 -9.54 3.62
CA GLY A 246 22.64 -10.50 2.94
C GLY A 246 23.20 -9.95 1.64
N ARG A 247 23.81 -10.82 0.85
CA ARG A 247 24.39 -10.48 -0.46
C ARG A 247 23.92 -11.46 -1.54
N VAL A 248 23.72 -10.94 -2.74
CA VAL A 248 23.35 -11.74 -3.93
C VAL A 248 24.40 -12.81 -4.18
N GLY A 249 23.94 -14.01 -4.51
CA GLY A 249 24.76 -15.14 -4.87
C GLY A 249 24.16 -16.00 -5.98
N SER A 250 24.49 -17.28 -5.96
CA SER A 250 23.97 -18.31 -6.87
C SER A 250 23.94 -19.66 -6.17
N THR A 251 23.57 -19.67 -4.87
CA THR A 251 23.51 -20.91 -4.06
C THR A 251 22.17 -21.64 -4.29
N GLY A 252 22.13 -22.96 -4.06
CA GLY A 252 20.93 -23.77 -4.28
C GLY A 252 20.60 -23.98 -5.76
N MET A 253 19.29 -24.01 -6.10
CA MET A 253 18.83 -24.26 -7.48
C MET A 253 18.84 -22.95 -8.29
N SER A 254 20.03 -22.52 -8.70
CA SER A 254 20.26 -21.26 -9.43
C SER A 254 21.05 -21.51 -10.71
N THR A 255 20.71 -20.80 -11.78
CA THR A 255 21.41 -20.86 -13.10
C THR A 255 22.47 -19.77 -13.26
N GLY A 256 22.55 -18.84 -12.31
CA GLY A 256 23.49 -17.72 -12.33
C GLY A 256 23.19 -16.69 -11.24
N PRO A 257 24.02 -15.68 -11.06
CA PRO A 257 23.87 -14.71 -9.96
C PRO A 257 22.55 -13.92 -10.05
N HIS A 258 21.67 -14.12 -9.06
CA HIS A 258 20.43 -13.40 -8.89
C HIS A 258 19.91 -13.49 -7.45
N LEU A 259 18.98 -12.63 -7.10
CA LEU A 259 18.14 -12.75 -5.91
C LEU A 259 16.81 -13.39 -6.31
N HIS A 260 16.44 -14.50 -5.69
CA HIS A 260 15.07 -14.99 -5.69
C HIS A 260 14.32 -14.27 -4.56
N PHE A 261 13.24 -13.56 -4.91
CA PHE A 261 12.47 -12.75 -3.97
C PHE A 261 10.99 -13.15 -3.98
N GLU A 262 10.46 -13.51 -2.79
CA GLU A 262 9.05 -13.81 -2.61
C GLU A 262 8.39 -12.83 -1.66
N ILE A 263 7.12 -12.53 -1.93
CA ILE A 263 6.19 -11.99 -0.96
C ILE A 263 5.14 -13.05 -0.69
N ARG A 264 4.88 -13.33 0.59
CA ARG A 264 3.87 -14.29 1.02
C ARG A 264 2.86 -13.62 1.90
N ARG A 265 1.60 -13.99 1.73
CA ARG A 265 0.52 -13.55 2.59
C ARG A 265 -0.19 -14.74 3.20
N ARG A 266 -0.22 -14.81 4.54
CA ARG A 266 -0.78 -15.96 5.30
C ARG A 266 -0.25 -17.32 4.81
N GLY A 267 1.04 -17.34 4.49
CA GLY A 267 1.75 -18.54 4.01
C GLY A 267 1.63 -18.81 2.50
N HIS A 268 0.77 -18.11 1.76
CA HIS A 268 0.60 -18.26 0.32
C HIS A 268 1.48 -17.25 -0.43
N PRO A 269 2.23 -17.67 -1.47
CA PRO A 269 3.00 -16.76 -2.30
C PRO A 269 2.07 -15.86 -3.14
N GLU A 270 2.40 -14.58 -3.22
CA GLU A 270 1.74 -13.56 -4.05
C GLU A 270 2.72 -12.99 -5.07
N ASP A 271 2.20 -12.48 -6.20
CA ASP A 271 3.04 -11.81 -7.19
C ASP A 271 3.67 -10.55 -6.56
N PRO A 272 5.03 -10.49 -6.45
CA PRO A 272 5.68 -9.33 -5.85
C PRO A 272 5.57 -8.06 -6.68
N VAL A 273 5.40 -8.15 -8.00
CA VAL A 273 5.48 -6.97 -8.90
C VAL A 273 4.47 -5.89 -8.55
N PRO A 274 3.17 -6.19 -8.34
CA PRO A 274 2.19 -5.16 -7.96
C PRO A 274 2.39 -4.55 -6.57
N LEU A 275 3.15 -5.25 -5.69
CA LEU A 275 3.40 -4.82 -4.30
C LEU A 275 4.71 -4.03 -4.15
N LEU A 276 5.49 -3.92 -5.21
CA LEU A 276 6.75 -3.17 -5.28
C LEU A 276 6.52 -1.82 -5.99
N PRO A 277 7.30 -0.77 -5.66
CA PRO A 277 7.20 0.51 -6.34
C PRO A 277 7.54 0.38 -7.82
N GLU A 278 6.85 1.13 -8.69
CA GLU A 278 7.20 1.23 -10.10
C GLU A 278 8.64 1.70 -10.27
N ARG A 279 9.39 1.02 -11.11
CA ARG A 279 10.73 1.46 -11.49
C ARG A 279 10.62 2.61 -12.50
N ARG A 280 11.05 3.77 -12.10
CA ARG A 280 11.31 4.89 -13.01
C ARG A 280 12.68 4.74 -13.70
#